data_04b415ec9d40e94e2b6f7a7abf498691
#
_entry.id   04b415ec9d40e94e2b6f7a7abf498691
#
_cell.length_a   1.000
_cell.length_b   1.000
_cell.length_c   1.000
_cell.angle_alpha   90.00
_cell.angle_beta   90.00
_cell.angle_gamma   90.00
#
_symmetry.space_group_name_H-M   'P 1'
#
loop_
_entity.id
_entity.type
_entity.pdbx_description
1 polymer ?
#
loop_
_entity_poly.entity_id
_entity_poly.type
_entity_poly.pdbx_seq_one_letter_code
_entity_poly.pdbx_strand_id
1 'polypeptide(L)'
;FGAGAFGLLLTRPDSLINAGSKMQLSYDSRYPSVEDLRTLARRRIPRFAFEYLDGGCNEDVNLGRNTTDLRQVDLTPQYLTEHHGSDMQTELFGQIYDAPFGIAPVGLQGLMWPKSPEILARAAKQHNVPFVLSTVTTSSIETIAEITDGDFWFQLYHPTEDSVRDDIIRRADTAGCPVLVILCDVPTFGFRPRDIRNGLAMPPKMSIRNILQILGRPGWAFRTLLAGQPSFETLRPYMPSGLNLKQLGQFMDQTFSGRLNEEKIKPIRDMWPGKLVLKGVASVEDAERAISLGLDGIIVSNHGGRQLDAGASAISSLRSIVGACRGQITIMMDSGVRSGPDIARTLASGSEFTFLGRAFMYGTAALGSRGGDHTISILKTQLQQVMEQICCERVADFPKHLDQSPLPCA
;
A
#
# COMPACT_ATOMS: atom_id res chain seq x y z
N PHE A 1 30.13 -6.18 -60.69
CA PHE A 1 29.29 -7.39 -60.69
C PHE A 1 28.48 -7.37 -59.41
N GLY A 2 27.28 -7.12 -59.35
CA GLY A 2 26.05 -7.38 -59.92
C GLY A 2 25.03 -7.27 -58.78
N ALA A 3 24.16 -6.30 -58.85
CA ALA A 3 23.06 -6.05 -57.90
C ALA A 3 21.98 -7.14 -58.03
N GLY A 4 21.35 -7.51 -56.96
CA GLY A 4 20.17 -8.32 -56.92
C GLY A 4 19.26 -7.92 -55.77
N ALA A 5 18.27 -7.09 -56.10
CA ALA A 5 17.15 -6.74 -55.18
C ALA A 5 16.25 -7.96 -54.98
N PHE A 6 15.83 -8.22 -53.74
CA PHE A 6 14.67 -9.06 -53.43
C PHE A 6 13.72 -8.24 -52.54
N GLY A 7 12.78 -7.60 -53.16
CA GLY A 7 11.56 -7.15 -52.50
C GLY A 7 10.55 -8.27 -52.54
N LEU A 8 10.01 -8.66 -51.38
CA LEU A 8 8.78 -9.41 -51.28
C LEU A 8 7.87 -8.72 -50.25
N LEU A 9 6.94 -7.95 -50.80
CA LEU A 9 5.72 -7.53 -50.09
C LEU A 9 4.86 -8.78 -49.89
N LEU A 10 4.59 -9.12 -48.62
CA LEU A 10 3.46 -9.95 -48.26
C LEU A 10 2.52 -9.11 -47.39
N THR A 11 1.51 -8.56 -48.02
CA THR A 11 0.30 -8.01 -47.37
C THR A 11 -0.48 -9.16 -46.72
N ARG A 12 -0.65 -9.09 -45.41
CA ARG A 12 -1.65 -9.89 -44.70
C ARG A 12 -2.89 -9.05 -44.45
N PRO A 13 -4.07 -9.62 -44.59
CA PRO A 13 -5.31 -8.84 -44.37
C PRO A 13 -5.53 -8.59 -42.89
N ASP A 14 -5.94 -7.35 -42.60
CA ASP A 14 -6.38 -6.87 -41.31
C ASP A 14 -7.59 -7.67 -40.85
N SER A 15 -7.42 -8.42 -39.78
CA SER A 15 -8.56 -8.86 -38.96
C SER A 15 -8.77 -7.80 -37.87
N LEU A 16 -9.76 -6.97 -38.08
CA LEU A 16 -10.33 -6.06 -37.10
C LEU A 16 -10.83 -6.87 -35.88
N ILE A 17 -10.03 -6.94 -34.84
CA ILE A 17 -10.51 -7.22 -33.50
C ILE A 17 -10.54 -5.90 -32.77
N ASN A 18 -11.74 -5.45 -32.46
CA ASN A 18 -12.06 -4.28 -31.67
C ASN A 18 -11.65 -4.56 -30.20
N ALA A 19 -10.35 -4.41 -29.89
CA ALA A 19 -9.84 -4.44 -28.54
C ALA A 19 -10.00 -3.03 -27.99
N GLY A 20 -10.89 -2.86 -27.01
CA GLY A 20 -10.92 -1.65 -26.19
C GLY A 20 -9.51 -1.23 -25.83
N SER A 21 -9.20 0.05 -25.94
CA SER A 21 -7.88 0.64 -25.75
C SER A 21 -7.34 0.25 -24.36
N LYS A 22 -6.65 -0.89 -24.26
CA LYS A 22 -5.87 -1.22 -23.06
C LYS A 22 -4.82 -0.12 -22.91
N MET A 23 -4.84 0.56 -21.76
CA MET A 23 -3.87 1.61 -21.46
C MET A 23 -2.45 1.02 -21.60
N GLN A 24 -1.64 1.61 -22.47
CA GLN A 24 -0.28 1.16 -22.69
C GLN A 24 0.54 1.41 -21.42
N LEU A 25 1.00 0.34 -20.76
CA LEU A 25 1.89 0.44 -19.61
C LEU A 25 3.19 1.10 -20.03
N SER A 26 3.55 2.19 -19.37
CA SER A 26 4.75 2.96 -19.68
C SER A 26 5.54 3.25 -18.42
N TYR A 27 6.82 2.88 -18.42
CA TYR A 27 7.76 3.21 -17.36
C TYR A 27 9.11 3.65 -17.95
N ASP A 28 9.84 4.42 -17.15
CA ASP A 28 11.18 4.88 -17.49
C ASP A 28 12.18 3.71 -17.30
N SER A 29 12.77 3.24 -18.40
CA SER A 29 13.72 2.12 -18.41
C SER A 29 14.98 2.34 -17.55
N ARG A 30 15.24 3.56 -17.11
CA ARG A 30 16.33 3.86 -16.15
C ARG A 30 16.00 3.42 -14.72
N TYR A 31 14.72 3.15 -14.42
CA TYR A 31 14.25 2.80 -13.09
C TYR A 31 13.25 1.62 -13.18
N PRO A 32 13.69 0.44 -13.66
CA PRO A 32 12.80 -0.67 -13.98
C PRO A 32 12.34 -1.46 -12.74
N SER A 33 12.78 -1.09 -11.54
CA SER A 33 12.42 -1.77 -10.29
C SER A 33 12.09 -0.80 -9.16
N VAL A 34 11.37 -1.29 -8.15
CA VAL A 34 11.11 -0.53 -6.92
C VAL A 34 12.41 -0.23 -6.14
N GLU A 35 13.45 -1.06 -6.27
CA GLU A 35 14.75 -0.80 -5.64
C GLU A 35 15.50 0.36 -6.33
N ASP A 36 15.35 0.52 -7.65
CA ASP A 36 15.86 1.72 -8.34
C ASP A 36 15.15 2.98 -7.86
N LEU A 37 13.81 2.90 -7.69
CA LEU A 37 13.03 4.00 -7.12
C LEU A 37 13.46 4.32 -5.69
N ARG A 38 13.70 3.30 -4.85
CA ARG A 38 14.21 3.46 -3.48
C ARG A 38 15.59 4.15 -3.47
N THR A 39 16.48 3.70 -4.34
CA THR A 39 17.83 4.27 -4.49
C THR A 39 17.77 5.74 -4.95
N LEU A 40 16.91 6.07 -5.91
CA LEU A 40 16.72 7.44 -6.38
C LEU A 40 16.06 8.31 -5.30
N ALA A 41 15.03 7.80 -4.59
CA ALA A 41 14.37 8.50 -3.50
C ALA A 41 15.36 8.91 -2.40
N ARG A 42 16.26 7.99 -2.00
CA ARG A 42 17.32 8.27 -1.02
C ARG A 42 18.22 9.44 -1.42
N ARG A 43 18.41 9.67 -2.72
CA ARG A 43 19.21 10.79 -3.25
C ARG A 43 18.41 12.07 -3.39
N ARG A 44 17.09 12.01 -3.51
CA ARG A 44 16.22 13.16 -3.81
C ARG A 44 15.62 13.83 -2.60
N ILE A 45 15.31 13.08 -1.55
CA ILE A 45 14.67 13.62 -0.35
C ILE A 45 15.67 13.70 0.83
N PRO A 46 15.42 14.54 1.83
CA PRO A 46 16.26 14.61 3.04
C PRO A 46 16.35 13.25 3.74
N ARG A 47 17.49 12.98 4.35
CA ARG A 47 17.73 11.69 5.02
C ARG A 47 16.69 11.37 6.09
N PHE A 48 16.26 12.36 6.88
CA PHE A 48 15.24 12.15 7.90
C PHE A 48 13.91 11.67 7.31
N ALA A 49 13.49 12.24 6.16
CA ALA A 49 12.27 11.83 5.47
C ALA A 49 12.42 10.43 4.84
N PHE A 50 13.60 10.13 4.28
CA PHE A 50 13.89 8.81 3.74
C PHE A 50 13.92 7.74 4.85
N GLU A 51 14.58 7.98 5.97
CA GLU A 51 14.67 7.03 7.09
C GLU A 51 13.32 6.81 7.78
N TYR A 52 12.45 7.83 7.80
CA TYR A 52 11.06 7.68 8.25
C TYR A 52 10.28 6.70 7.37
N LEU A 53 10.43 6.79 6.05
CA LEU A 53 9.79 5.90 5.09
C LEU A 53 10.38 4.48 5.13
N ASP A 54 11.72 4.39 5.12
CA ASP A 54 12.48 3.15 4.90
C ASP A 54 12.59 2.29 6.17
N GLY A 55 12.55 2.92 7.36
CA GLY A 55 12.74 2.25 8.64
C GLY A 55 11.54 1.45 9.14
N GLY A 56 11.83 0.52 10.06
CA GLY A 56 10.88 -0.21 10.88
C GLY A 56 10.89 0.28 12.34
N CYS A 57 10.68 -0.64 13.28
CA CYS A 57 10.85 -0.40 14.71
C CYS A 57 12.01 -1.20 15.27
N ASN A 58 12.47 -0.83 16.46
CA ASN A 58 13.58 -1.43 17.20
C ASN A 58 14.82 -1.69 16.33
N GLU A 59 15.15 -2.96 16.06
CA GLU A 59 16.35 -3.38 15.31
C GLU A 59 16.05 -3.65 13.82
N ASP A 60 14.84 -3.34 13.34
CA ASP A 60 14.39 -3.62 11.97
C ASP A 60 14.32 -5.14 11.61
N VAL A 61 14.28 -6.04 12.59
CA VAL A 61 14.26 -7.50 12.38
C VAL A 61 13.03 -7.90 11.60
N ASN A 62 11.84 -7.46 12.05
CA ASN A 62 10.59 -7.81 11.37
C ASN A 62 10.46 -7.11 10.01
N LEU A 63 11.04 -5.92 9.85
CA LEU A 63 11.15 -5.25 8.55
C LEU A 63 11.88 -6.13 7.52
N GLY A 64 13.04 -6.68 7.91
CA GLY A 64 13.83 -7.60 7.08
C GLY A 64 13.10 -8.93 6.84
N ARG A 65 12.58 -9.54 7.92
CA ARG A 65 11.85 -10.81 7.88
C ARG A 65 10.66 -10.78 6.92
N ASN A 66 9.88 -9.72 6.88
CA ASN A 66 8.76 -9.58 5.95
C ASN A 66 9.16 -9.82 4.48
N THR A 67 10.32 -9.32 4.06
CA THR A 67 10.80 -9.51 2.69
C THR A 67 11.49 -10.87 2.52
N THR A 68 12.28 -11.30 3.49
CA THR A 68 13.02 -12.57 3.42
C THR A 68 12.07 -13.76 3.38
N ASP A 69 11.11 -13.82 4.32
CA ASP A 69 10.16 -14.94 4.39
C ASP A 69 9.22 -14.97 3.18
N LEU A 70 8.78 -13.79 2.71
CA LEU A 70 7.96 -13.71 1.50
C LEU A 70 8.70 -14.29 0.27
N ARG A 71 10.00 -14.04 0.16
CA ARG A 71 10.82 -14.52 -0.95
C ARG A 71 11.23 -16.00 -0.86
N GLN A 72 10.92 -16.64 0.26
CA GLN A 72 11.03 -18.12 0.40
C GLN A 72 9.80 -18.86 -0.14
N VAL A 73 8.76 -18.13 -0.58
CA VAL A 73 7.61 -18.74 -1.25
C VAL A 73 7.98 -18.98 -2.70
N ASP A 74 8.07 -20.23 -3.09
CA ASP A 74 8.37 -20.63 -4.46
C ASP A 74 7.09 -20.93 -5.26
N LEU A 75 7.12 -20.63 -6.55
CA LEU A 75 6.04 -20.88 -7.48
C LEU A 75 6.52 -21.89 -8.51
N THR A 76 5.71 -22.91 -8.81
CA THR A 76 6.03 -23.94 -9.80
C THR A 76 5.75 -23.44 -11.20
N PRO A 77 6.75 -23.32 -12.09
CA PRO A 77 6.55 -22.93 -13.48
C PRO A 77 5.92 -24.09 -14.29
N GLN A 78 5.16 -23.73 -15.33
CA GLN A 78 4.58 -24.68 -16.26
C GLN A 78 4.87 -24.22 -17.69
N TYR A 79 5.69 -24.98 -18.43
CA TYR A 79 6.18 -24.57 -19.76
C TYR A 79 5.62 -25.41 -20.93
N LEU A 80 5.13 -26.62 -20.64
CA LEU A 80 4.61 -27.54 -21.68
C LEU A 80 3.07 -27.60 -21.65
N THR A 81 2.45 -26.48 -21.31
CA THR A 81 0.99 -26.34 -21.21
C THR A 81 0.51 -25.23 -22.12
N GLU A 82 -0.65 -25.38 -22.74
CA GLU A 82 -1.28 -24.33 -23.53
C GLU A 82 -1.60 -23.14 -22.63
N HIS A 83 -1.38 -21.93 -23.16
CA HIS A 83 -1.63 -20.68 -22.46
C HIS A 83 -2.37 -19.71 -23.40
N HIS A 84 -3.54 -19.25 -22.99
CA HIS A 84 -4.41 -18.39 -23.80
C HIS A 84 -4.31 -16.90 -23.43
N GLY A 85 -3.34 -16.55 -22.61
CA GLY A 85 -3.11 -15.19 -22.09
C GLY A 85 -3.49 -15.07 -20.63
N SER A 86 -2.91 -14.09 -19.95
CA SER A 86 -3.14 -13.84 -18.53
C SER A 86 -4.02 -12.62 -18.33
N ASP A 87 -5.04 -12.74 -17.49
CA ASP A 87 -5.91 -11.66 -17.05
C ASP A 87 -5.69 -11.35 -15.56
N MET A 88 -5.25 -10.12 -15.29
CA MET A 88 -5.02 -9.63 -13.94
C MET A 88 -6.29 -9.04 -13.28
N GLN A 89 -7.39 -8.93 -13.98
CA GLN A 89 -8.62 -8.39 -13.42
C GLN A 89 -9.05 -9.19 -12.20
N THR A 90 -9.47 -8.48 -11.16
CA THR A 90 -9.83 -9.08 -9.88
C THR A 90 -11.03 -8.37 -9.31
N GLU A 91 -12.07 -9.13 -8.99
CA GLU A 91 -13.21 -8.61 -8.24
C GLU A 91 -12.86 -8.55 -6.74
N LEU A 92 -13.16 -7.41 -6.11
CA LEU A 92 -13.02 -7.22 -4.67
C LEU A 92 -14.19 -6.37 -4.16
N PHE A 93 -14.99 -6.93 -3.27
CA PHE A 93 -16.18 -6.27 -2.69
C PHE A 93 -17.20 -5.76 -3.73
N GLY A 94 -17.35 -6.47 -4.86
CA GLY A 94 -18.27 -6.10 -5.94
C GLY A 94 -17.71 -5.08 -6.94
N GLN A 95 -16.46 -4.66 -6.77
CA GLN A 95 -15.73 -3.81 -7.71
C GLN A 95 -14.73 -4.63 -8.51
N ILE A 96 -14.61 -4.38 -9.81
CA ILE A 96 -13.61 -4.99 -10.68
C ILE A 96 -12.42 -4.04 -10.82
N TYR A 97 -11.25 -4.50 -10.37
CA TYR A 97 -9.97 -3.79 -10.50
C TYR A 97 -9.10 -4.42 -11.59
N ASP A 98 -8.27 -3.60 -12.26
CA ASP A 98 -7.40 -4.04 -13.36
C ASP A 98 -6.13 -4.78 -12.90
N ALA A 99 -5.93 -4.96 -11.61
CA ALA A 99 -4.84 -5.72 -11.04
C ALA A 99 -5.14 -6.12 -9.59
N PRO A 100 -4.62 -7.25 -9.09
CA PRO A 100 -4.88 -7.76 -7.75
C PRO A 100 -4.05 -7.06 -6.66
N PHE A 101 -3.76 -5.79 -6.85
CA PHE A 101 -3.02 -5.00 -5.86
C PHE A 101 -3.48 -3.55 -5.81
N GLY A 102 -3.29 -2.93 -4.64
CA GLY A 102 -3.65 -1.55 -4.38
C GLY A 102 -2.61 -0.79 -3.57
N ILE A 103 -2.87 0.50 -3.36
CA ILE A 103 -2.01 1.41 -2.63
C ILE A 103 -2.43 1.42 -1.16
N ALA A 104 -1.55 0.92 -0.28
CA ALA A 104 -1.78 0.85 1.15
C ALA A 104 -1.84 2.23 1.81
N PRO A 105 -2.55 2.38 2.93
CA PRO A 105 -2.57 3.63 3.69
C PRO A 105 -1.18 3.92 4.27
N VAL A 106 -0.71 5.15 4.06
CA VAL A 106 0.56 5.65 4.61
C VAL A 106 0.33 7.01 5.25
N GLY A 107 0.77 7.17 6.49
CA GLY A 107 0.73 8.47 7.19
C GLY A 107 1.81 9.44 6.69
N LEU A 108 1.57 10.76 6.86
CA LEU A 108 2.54 11.82 6.55
C LEU A 108 3.18 11.74 5.16
N GLN A 109 2.45 11.29 4.16
CA GLN A 109 2.95 11.10 2.80
C GLN A 109 3.61 12.38 2.24
N GLY A 110 3.07 13.55 2.55
CA GLY A 110 3.61 14.85 2.13
C GLY A 110 5.00 15.18 2.71
N LEU A 111 5.44 14.49 3.78
CA LEU A 111 6.79 14.61 4.30
C LEU A 111 7.82 14.03 3.32
N MET A 112 7.51 12.92 2.67
CA MET A 112 8.39 12.30 1.68
C MET A 112 8.38 13.10 0.38
N TRP A 113 7.18 13.41 -0.13
CA TRP A 113 7.02 14.24 -1.30
C TRP A 113 5.71 15.02 -1.24
N PRO A 114 5.71 16.34 -1.50
CA PRO A 114 4.50 17.15 -1.47
C PRO A 114 3.41 16.62 -2.40
N LYS A 115 2.17 16.64 -1.93
CA LYS A 115 0.99 16.15 -2.65
C LYS A 115 1.06 14.67 -3.05
N SER A 116 1.82 13.84 -2.30
CA SER A 116 1.88 12.39 -2.56
C SER A 116 0.50 11.71 -2.50
N PRO A 117 -0.39 12.00 -1.55
CA PRO A 117 -1.72 11.39 -1.53
C PRO A 117 -2.49 11.65 -2.84
N GLU A 118 -2.51 12.91 -3.29
CA GLU A 118 -3.22 13.32 -4.51
C GLU A 118 -2.59 12.73 -5.78
N ILE A 119 -1.25 12.61 -5.81
CA ILE A 119 -0.53 11.97 -6.93
C ILE A 119 -0.92 10.49 -7.00
N LEU A 120 -0.92 9.80 -5.86
CA LEU A 120 -1.23 8.37 -5.79
C LEU A 120 -2.72 8.10 -6.06
N ALA A 121 -3.62 8.94 -5.57
CA ALA A 121 -5.05 8.83 -5.84
C ALA A 121 -5.37 8.97 -7.34
N ARG A 122 -4.76 9.94 -8.04
CA ARG A 122 -4.91 10.07 -9.51
C ARG A 122 -4.39 8.86 -10.26
N ALA A 123 -3.21 8.37 -9.88
CA ALA A 123 -2.63 7.19 -10.50
C ALA A 123 -3.50 5.95 -10.26
N ALA A 124 -4.02 5.77 -9.05
CA ALA A 124 -4.91 4.68 -8.71
C ALA A 124 -6.19 4.70 -9.55
N LYS A 125 -6.86 5.86 -9.64
CA LYS A 125 -8.04 6.05 -10.50
C LYS A 125 -7.74 5.75 -11.96
N GLN A 126 -6.63 6.29 -12.50
CA GLN A 126 -6.23 6.11 -13.89
C GLN A 126 -5.96 4.64 -14.23
N HIS A 127 -5.40 3.87 -13.32
CA HIS A 127 -5.05 2.46 -13.52
C HIS A 127 -6.11 1.49 -12.98
N ASN A 128 -7.22 1.98 -12.47
CA ASN A 128 -8.29 1.21 -11.85
C ASN A 128 -7.75 0.23 -10.79
N VAL A 129 -7.05 0.75 -9.79
CA VAL A 129 -6.57 0.01 -8.61
C VAL A 129 -6.98 0.77 -7.33
N PRO A 130 -7.27 0.10 -6.21
CA PRO A 130 -7.72 0.79 -5.01
C PRO A 130 -6.62 1.64 -4.37
N PHE A 131 -7.00 2.82 -3.90
CA PHE A 131 -6.19 3.71 -3.08
C PHE A 131 -6.78 3.83 -1.68
N VAL A 132 -5.98 3.58 -0.66
CA VAL A 132 -6.41 3.70 0.75
C VAL A 132 -5.84 4.97 1.36
N LEU A 133 -6.70 5.92 1.70
CA LEU A 133 -6.32 7.15 2.39
C LEU A 133 -6.19 6.90 3.89
N SER A 134 -5.11 7.35 4.51
CA SER A 134 -4.92 7.24 5.97
C SER A 134 -5.53 8.44 6.71
N THR A 135 -6.05 8.25 7.91
CA THR A 135 -6.47 9.34 8.82
C THR A 135 -5.36 10.37 9.05
N VAL A 136 -4.12 9.90 9.19
CA VAL A 136 -2.94 10.74 9.48
C VAL A 136 -2.20 11.16 8.19
N THR A 137 -2.97 11.48 7.17
CA THR A 137 -2.50 11.91 5.86
C THR A 137 -2.36 13.43 5.75
N THR A 138 -1.65 13.87 4.70
CA THR A 138 -1.47 15.29 4.37
C THR A 138 -2.46 15.79 3.31
N SER A 139 -3.53 15.06 3.06
CA SER A 139 -4.67 15.47 2.23
C SER A 139 -5.97 15.24 2.98
N SER A 140 -7.04 15.95 2.65
CA SER A 140 -8.34 15.73 3.28
C SER A 140 -9.12 14.62 2.55
N ILE A 141 -10.12 14.05 3.23
CA ILE A 141 -11.08 13.11 2.67
C ILE A 141 -11.74 13.71 1.43
N GLU A 142 -12.18 14.96 1.53
CA GLU A 142 -12.90 15.68 0.48
C GLU A 142 -12.02 15.89 -0.77
N THR A 143 -10.76 16.28 -0.58
CA THR A 143 -9.80 16.45 -1.70
C THR A 143 -9.56 15.15 -2.46
N ILE A 144 -9.48 14.03 -1.74
CA ILE A 144 -9.29 12.72 -2.39
C ILE A 144 -10.58 12.26 -3.07
N ALA A 145 -11.74 12.51 -2.46
CA ALA A 145 -13.04 12.22 -3.07
C ALA A 145 -13.23 12.97 -4.41
N GLU A 146 -12.87 14.26 -4.47
CA GLU A 146 -12.90 15.02 -5.72
C GLU A 146 -12.00 14.43 -6.82
N ILE A 147 -10.83 13.90 -6.44
CA ILE A 147 -9.88 13.30 -7.37
C ILE A 147 -10.36 11.94 -7.89
N THR A 148 -10.99 11.15 -7.03
CA THR A 148 -11.35 9.76 -7.29
C THR A 148 -12.82 9.58 -7.65
N ASP A 149 -13.63 10.64 -7.63
CA ASP A 149 -15.09 10.62 -7.74
C ASP A 149 -15.73 9.73 -6.66
N GLY A 150 -15.16 9.76 -5.45
CA GLY A 150 -15.59 8.95 -4.30
C GLY A 150 -15.04 7.51 -4.27
N ASP A 151 -14.40 7.04 -5.35
CA ASP A 151 -13.83 5.69 -5.38
C ASP A 151 -12.43 5.66 -4.75
N PHE A 152 -12.41 5.62 -3.43
CA PHE A 152 -11.23 5.43 -2.60
C PHE A 152 -11.61 4.74 -1.30
N TRP A 153 -10.68 4.04 -0.66
CA TRP A 153 -10.86 3.47 0.66
C TRP A 153 -10.33 4.41 1.72
N PHE A 154 -10.95 4.42 2.90
CA PHE A 154 -10.50 5.25 4.01
C PHE A 154 -10.05 4.40 5.20
N GLN A 155 -8.83 4.64 5.69
CA GLN A 155 -8.29 3.98 6.87
C GLN A 155 -8.45 4.87 8.09
N LEU A 156 -9.20 4.39 9.08
CA LEU A 156 -9.48 5.03 10.36
C LEU A 156 -8.50 4.55 11.44
N TYR A 157 -7.71 5.48 11.99
CA TYR A 157 -7.18 5.34 13.34
C TYR A 157 -8.30 5.67 14.30
N HIS A 158 -8.59 4.78 15.24
CA HIS A 158 -9.71 4.98 16.17
C HIS A 158 -9.41 6.14 17.12
N PRO A 159 -10.14 7.28 17.05
CA PRO A 159 -10.01 8.37 18.00
C PRO A 159 -10.47 7.95 19.39
N THR A 160 -9.93 8.58 20.44
CA THR A 160 -10.39 8.38 21.81
C THR A 160 -11.76 8.98 22.05
N GLU A 161 -12.11 10.05 21.33
CA GLU A 161 -13.41 10.72 21.42
C GLU A 161 -14.36 10.16 20.35
N ASP A 162 -15.50 9.62 20.79
CA ASP A 162 -16.52 9.06 19.91
C ASP A 162 -17.08 10.07 18.92
N SER A 163 -17.27 11.33 19.34
CA SER A 163 -17.76 12.40 18.47
C SER A 163 -16.84 12.67 17.28
N VAL A 164 -15.53 12.62 17.49
CA VAL A 164 -14.52 12.77 16.42
C VAL A 164 -14.53 11.56 15.49
N ARG A 165 -14.60 10.34 16.04
CA ARG A 165 -14.75 9.10 15.28
C ARG A 165 -15.98 9.17 14.38
N ASP A 166 -17.13 9.48 14.93
CA ASP A 166 -18.42 9.48 14.24
C ASP A 166 -18.46 10.53 13.13
N ASP A 167 -17.86 11.70 13.37
CA ASP A 167 -17.77 12.74 12.35
C ASP A 167 -16.85 12.37 11.20
N ILE A 168 -15.67 11.78 11.48
CA ILE A 168 -14.76 11.28 10.44
C ILE A 168 -15.43 10.19 9.59
N ILE A 169 -16.14 9.25 10.21
CA ILE A 169 -16.87 8.19 9.51
C ILE A 169 -17.95 8.79 8.61
N ARG A 170 -18.72 9.76 9.12
CA ARG A 170 -19.76 10.46 8.35
C ARG A 170 -19.18 11.23 7.16
N ARG A 171 -18.04 11.88 7.33
CA ARG A 171 -17.32 12.56 6.24
C ARG A 171 -16.88 11.58 5.16
N ALA A 172 -16.36 10.42 5.55
CA ALA A 172 -15.96 9.38 4.58
C ALA A 172 -17.18 8.81 3.83
N ASP A 173 -18.29 8.57 4.50
CA ASP A 173 -19.55 8.13 3.90
C ASP A 173 -20.12 9.17 2.92
N THR A 174 -20.22 10.43 3.37
CA THR A 174 -20.67 11.56 2.53
C THR A 174 -19.79 11.76 1.30
N ALA A 175 -18.51 11.46 1.41
CA ALA A 175 -17.54 11.51 0.31
C ALA A 175 -17.65 10.34 -0.68
N GLY A 176 -18.55 9.38 -0.45
CA GLY A 176 -18.79 8.23 -1.33
C GLY A 176 -17.81 7.06 -1.13
N CYS A 177 -17.01 7.06 -0.06
CA CYS A 177 -16.05 6.01 0.24
C CYS A 177 -16.75 4.64 0.40
N PRO A 178 -16.42 3.61 -0.42
CA PRO A 178 -17.12 2.32 -0.33
C PRO A 178 -16.59 1.40 0.77
N VAL A 179 -15.35 1.60 1.23
CA VAL A 179 -14.67 0.69 2.16
C VAL A 179 -13.98 1.45 3.28
N LEU A 180 -14.39 1.17 4.51
CA LEU A 180 -13.72 1.65 5.72
C LEU A 180 -12.75 0.60 6.24
N VAL A 181 -11.50 1.00 6.48
CA VAL A 181 -10.44 0.13 7.03
C VAL A 181 -10.12 0.58 8.44
N ILE A 182 -10.37 -0.25 9.45
CA ILE A 182 -10.01 0.03 10.85
C ILE A 182 -8.73 -0.69 11.24
N LEU A 183 -7.94 -0.12 12.14
CA LEU A 183 -6.62 -0.65 12.56
C LEU A 183 -6.67 -1.29 13.94
N CYS A 184 -6.10 -2.52 14.07
CA CYS A 184 -5.91 -3.17 15.36
C CYS A 184 -4.44 -3.26 15.82
N ASP A 185 -3.48 -3.00 14.94
CA ASP A 185 -2.05 -3.19 15.19
C ASP A 185 -1.32 -1.97 15.76
N VAL A 186 -2.06 -0.95 16.22
CA VAL A 186 -1.49 0.26 16.82
C VAL A 186 -2.07 0.52 18.22
N PRO A 187 -1.93 -0.42 19.17
CA PRO A 187 -2.31 -0.18 20.56
C PRO A 187 -1.44 0.88 21.22
N THR A 188 -0.24 1.08 20.72
CA THR A 188 0.73 2.13 21.02
C THR A 188 1.64 2.33 19.82
N PHE A 189 2.29 3.50 19.71
CA PHE A 189 3.25 3.72 18.63
C PHE A 189 4.53 2.88 18.83
N GLY A 190 4.99 2.23 17.77
CA GLY A 190 6.21 1.44 17.79
C GLY A 190 7.44 2.31 18.15
N PHE A 191 8.37 1.75 18.89
CA PHE A 191 9.65 2.41 19.20
C PHE A 191 10.53 2.44 17.94
N ARG A 192 10.79 3.64 17.39
CA ARG A 192 11.49 3.83 16.12
C ARG A 192 12.79 4.61 16.31
N PRO A 193 13.92 3.94 16.51
CA PRO A 193 15.20 4.60 16.77
C PRO A 193 15.63 5.57 15.67
N ARG A 194 15.32 5.27 14.40
CA ARG A 194 15.64 6.16 13.27
C ARG A 194 14.85 7.47 13.36
N ASP A 195 13.55 7.41 13.67
CA ASP A 195 12.70 8.59 13.83
C ASP A 195 13.15 9.43 15.03
N ILE A 196 13.50 8.78 16.14
CA ILE A 196 14.04 9.45 17.35
C ILE A 196 15.34 10.20 17.03
N ARG A 197 16.31 9.54 16.38
CA ARG A 197 17.59 10.15 16.00
C ARG A 197 17.44 11.31 15.02
N ASN A 198 16.42 11.27 14.18
CA ASN A 198 16.11 12.32 13.20
C ASN A 198 15.21 13.43 13.74
N GLY A 199 14.76 13.34 14.99
CA GLY A 199 13.87 14.33 15.60
C GLY A 199 12.43 14.28 15.08
N LEU A 200 12.00 13.14 14.47
CA LEU A 200 10.64 12.93 13.99
C LEU A 200 9.73 12.20 14.99
N ALA A 201 10.31 11.69 16.09
CA ALA A 201 9.49 11.17 17.20
C ALA A 201 8.66 12.30 17.81
N MET A 202 7.46 11.96 18.26
CA MET A 202 6.55 12.95 18.87
C MET A 202 7.02 13.36 20.26
N PRO A 203 7.12 14.66 20.55
CA PRO A 203 6.94 15.80 19.65
C PRO A 203 8.16 16.04 18.74
N PRO A 204 7.95 16.34 17.46
CA PRO A 204 9.07 16.48 16.52
C PRO A 204 9.95 17.71 16.85
N LYS A 205 11.25 17.54 16.58
CA LYS A 205 12.26 18.60 16.84
C LYS A 205 13.10 18.82 15.59
N MET A 206 13.09 20.05 15.08
CA MET A 206 13.98 20.43 13.97
C MET A 206 15.39 20.73 14.51
N SER A 207 16.40 20.03 14.04
CA SER A 207 17.80 20.22 14.38
C SER A 207 18.55 20.96 13.27
N ILE A 208 19.72 21.55 13.59
CA ILE A 208 20.63 22.14 12.58
C ILE A 208 20.98 21.09 11.52
N ARG A 209 21.18 19.83 11.92
CA ARG A 209 21.42 18.71 11.00
C ARG A 209 20.30 18.54 9.99
N ASN A 210 19.04 18.67 10.42
CA ASN A 210 17.88 18.56 9.53
C ASN A 210 17.86 19.72 8.53
N ILE A 211 18.18 20.95 8.98
CA ILE A 211 18.28 22.13 8.11
C ILE A 211 19.34 21.90 7.04
N LEU A 212 20.53 21.42 7.39
CA LEU A 212 21.59 21.11 6.42
C LEU A 212 21.17 20.01 5.43
N GLN A 213 20.40 19.01 5.86
CA GLN A 213 19.85 17.99 4.97
C GLN A 213 18.84 18.58 3.99
N ILE A 214 18.00 19.52 4.43
CA ILE A 214 17.04 20.24 3.58
C ILE A 214 17.77 21.07 2.53
N LEU A 215 18.79 21.84 2.92
CA LEU A 215 19.61 22.63 2.01
C LEU A 215 20.34 21.77 0.98
N GLY A 216 20.75 20.55 1.37
CA GLY A 216 21.34 19.57 0.46
C GLY A 216 20.35 18.92 -0.53
N ARG A 217 19.07 19.23 -0.45
CA ARG A 217 17.99 18.71 -1.32
C ARG A 217 17.10 19.84 -1.86
N PRO A 218 17.67 20.77 -2.66
CA PRO A 218 16.97 21.98 -3.06
C PRO A 218 15.68 21.73 -3.83
N GLY A 219 15.62 20.68 -4.65
CA GLY A 219 14.40 20.32 -5.39
C GLY A 219 13.25 19.87 -4.48
N TRP A 220 13.55 19.14 -3.40
CA TRP A 220 12.56 18.77 -2.37
C TRP A 220 12.16 19.99 -1.53
N ALA A 221 13.16 20.78 -1.09
CA ALA A 221 12.94 21.95 -0.25
C ALA A 221 12.03 22.98 -0.94
N PHE A 222 12.32 23.32 -2.22
CA PHE A 222 11.52 24.26 -3.00
C PHE A 222 10.07 23.79 -3.19
N ARG A 223 9.87 22.51 -3.53
CA ARG A 223 8.52 21.95 -3.72
C ARG A 223 7.74 21.87 -2.42
N THR A 224 8.40 21.55 -1.31
CA THR A 224 7.79 21.54 0.01
C THR A 224 7.41 22.95 0.46
N LEU A 225 8.28 23.94 0.18
CA LEU A 225 7.98 25.35 0.48
C LEU A 225 6.74 25.83 -0.29
N LEU A 226 6.65 25.52 -1.58
CA LEU A 226 5.49 25.88 -2.43
C LEU A 226 4.20 25.19 -1.99
N ALA A 227 4.27 23.95 -1.52
CA ALA A 227 3.11 23.19 -1.08
C ALA A 227 2.67 23.54 0.35
N GLY A 228 3.49 24.25 1.11
CA GLY A 228 3.29 24.49 2.54
C GLY A 228 3.83 23.37 3.43
N GLN A 229 3.86 23.63 4.72
CA GLN A 229 4.28 22.64 5.72
C GLN A 229 3.30 21.46 5.74
N PRO A 230 3.79 20.19 5.72
CA PRO A 230 2.91 19.04 5.83
C PRO A 230 2.10 19.08 7.14
N SER A 231 0.79 18.98 7.03
CA SER A 231 -0.15 18.95 8.14
C SER A 231 -1.12 17.77 8.01
N PHE A 232 -1.84 17.44 9.08
CA PHE A 232 -2.84 16.37 9.07
C PHE A 232 -4.19 16.93 8.62
N GLU A 233 -4.40 17.01 7.31
CA GLU A 233 -5.57 17.72 6.73
C GLU A 233 -6.90 17.07 7.09
N THR A 234 -6.98 15.76 7.18
CA THR A 234 -8.20 15.06 7.64
C THR A 234 -8.58 15.42 9.07
N LEU A 235 -7.57 15.62 9.94
CA LEU A 235 -7.75 15.94 11.35
C LEU A 235 -7.85 17.43 11.65
N ARG A 236 -7.56 18.28 10.67
CA ARG A 236 -7.53 19.74 10.83
C ARG A 236 -8.77 20.34 11.50
N PRO A 237 -10.02 19.90 11.22
CA PRO A 237 -11.21 20.42 11.88
C PRO A 237 -11.25 20.18 13.40
N TYR A 238 -10.56 19.16 13.90
CA TYR A 238 -10.53 18.76 15.31
C TYR A 238 -9.32 19.28 16.07
N MET A 239 -8.38 19.91 15.35
CA MET A 239 -7.13 20.42 15.92
C MET A 239 -7.30 21.86 16.38
N PRO A 240 -6.87 22.23 17.59
CA PRO A 240 -6.78 23.63 18.01
C PRO A 240 -5.92 24.45 17.05
N SER A 241 -6.33 25.70 16.79
CA SER A 241 -5.57 26.60 15.90
C SER A 241 -4.20 26.95 16.49
N GLY A 242 -3.17 27.03 15.63
CA GLY A 242 -1.84 27.55 16.02
C GLY A 242 -1.00 26.59 16.87
N LEU A 243 -1.25 25.29 16.83
CA LEU A 243 -0.44 24.30 17.54
C LEU A 243 1.02 24.36 17.09
N ASN A 244 1.93 24.47 18.06
CA ASN A 244 3.35 24.22 17.82
C ASN A 244 3.62 22.69 17.71
N LEU A 245 4.81 22.33 17.26
CA LEU A 245 5.17 20.91 17.04
C LEU A 245 5.02 20.03 18.29
N LYS A 246 5.28 20.60 19.48
CA LYS A 246 5.12 19.87 20.75
C LYS A 246 3.65 19.59 21.05
N GLN A 247 2.81 20.59 20.87
CA GLN A 247 1.37 20.48 21.09
C GLN A 247 0.71 19.56 20.07
N LEU A 248 1.18 19.57 18.80
CA LEU A 248 0.76 18.62 17.77
C LEU A 248 1.06 17.17 18.19
N GLY A 249 2.26 16.92 18.72
CA GLY A 249 2.62 15.59 19.23
C GLY A 249 1.73 15.14 20.38
N GLN A 250 1.45 16.04 21.34
CA GLN A 250 0.55 15.76 22.47
C GLN A 250 -0.89 15.47 21.98
N PHE A 251 -1.38 16.27 21.04
CA PHE A 251 -2.69 16.06 20.42
C PHE A 251 -2.79 14.66 19.77
N MET A 252 -1.81 14.29 18.98
CA MET A 252 -1.79 12.98 18.31
C MET A 252 -1.76 11.82 19.32
N ASP A 253 -0.96 11.93 20.37
CA ASP A 253 -0.86 10.91 21.43
C ASP A 253 -2.17 10.79 22.23
N GLN A 254 -2.84 11.90 22.50
CA GLN A 254 -4.13 11.92 23.19
C GLN A 254 -5.29 11.45 22.31
N THR A 255 -5.26 11.78 21.02
CA THR A 255 -6.35 11.46 20.09
C THR A 255 -6.38 9.99 19.69
N PHE A 256 -5.22 9.33 19.59
CA PHE A 256 -5.10 7.97 19.07
C PHE A 256 -4.46 7.02 20.08
N SER A 257 -4.96 6.99 21.29
CA SER A 257 -4.45 6.08 22.32
C SER A 257 -5.38 4.89 22.54
N GLY A 258 -4.77 3.73 22.84
CA GLY A 258 -5.48 2.55 23.30
C GLY A 258 -5.77 1.49 22.23
N ARG A 259 -6.21 0.35 22.72
CA ARG A 259 -6.53 -0.82 21.90
C ARG A 259 -7.90 -0.68 21.24
N LEU A 260 -7.99 -1.17 20.01
CA LEU A 260 -9.28 -1.48 19.40
C LEU A 260 -9.79 -2.81 20.01
N ASN A 261 -11.04 -2.82 20.43
CA ASN A 261 -11.74 -4.01 20.97
C ASN A 261 -13.15 -4.09 20.39
N GLU A 262 -13.87 -5.14 20.71
CA GLU A 262 -15.24 -5.38 20.19
C GLU A 262 -16.21 -4.23 20.51
N GLU A 263 -16.13 -3.67 21.70
CA GLU A 263 -17.00 -2.55 22.13
C GLU A 263 -16.81 -1.31 21.26
N LYS A 264 -15.58 -1.08 20.74
CA LYS A 264 -15.26 0.01 19.84
C LYS A 264 -15.60 -0.29 18.39
N ILE A 265 -15.56 -1.57 17.99
CA ILE A 265 -15.87 -2.01 16.62
C ILE A 265 -17.37 -1.99 16.34
N LYS A 266 -18.18 -2.48 17.27
CA LYS A 266 -19.65 -2.56 17.11
C LYS A 266 -20.30 -1.23 16.68
N PRO A 267 -20.08 -0.09 17.37
CA PRO A 267 -20.64 1.18 16.93
C PRO A 267 -20.20 1.61 15.52
N ILE A 268 -18.96 1.27 15.14
CA ILE A 268 -18.46 1.56 13.79
C ILE A 268 -19.22 0.71 12.77
N ARG A 269 -19.41 -0.61 13.03
CA ARG A 269 -20.16 -1.48 12.15
C ARG A 269 -21.61 -1.03 12.00
N ASP A 270 -22.25 -0.63 13.08
CA ASP A 270 -23.64 -0.19 13.07
C ASP A 270 -23.83 1.13 12.29
N MET A 271 -22.84 1.99 12.30
CA MET A 271 -22.87 3.29 11.60
C MET A 271 -22.47 3.19 10.13
N TRP A 272 -21.51 2.28 9.78
CA TRP A 272 -20.92 2.22 8.46
C TRP A 272 -21.74 1.35 7.50
N PRO A 273 -22.35 1.91 6.44
CA PRO A 273 -23.20 1.14 5.53
C PRO A 273 -22.39 0.32 4.50
N GLY A 274 -21.16 0.72 4.23
CA GLY A 274 -20.27 0.09 3.27
C GLY A 274 -19.52 -1.12 3.81
N LYS A 275 -18.47 -1.52 3.10
CA LYS A 275 -17.59 -2.62 3.50
C LYS A 275 -16.67 -2.20 4.64
N LEU A 276 -16.55 -3.05 5.67
CA LEU A 276 -15.71 -2.81 6.84
C LEU A 276 -14.59 -3.85 6.91
N VAL A 277 -13.34 -3.37 6.90
CA VAL A 277 -12.13 -4.18 6.85
C VAL A 277 -11.28 -3.96 8.11
N LEU A 278 -10.82 -5.04 8.74
CA LEU A 278 -9.85 -4.96 9.86
C LEU A 278 -8.43 -5.13 9.33
N LYS A 279 -7.57 -4.13 9.55
CA LYS A 279 -6.16 -4.16 9.18
C LYS A 279 -5.26 -4.35 10.40
N GLY A 280 -4.16 -5.09 10.20
CA GLY A 280 -3.19 -5.36 11.27
C GLY A 280 -3.38 -6.72 11.91
N VAL A 281 -4.18 -7.59 11.28
CA VAL A 281 -4.45 -8.94 11.76
C VAL A 281 -3.20 -9.80 11.58
N ALA A 282 -2.75 -10.44 12.66
CA ALA A 282 -1.54 -11.28 12.67
C ALA A 282 -1.76 -12.65 13.31
N SER A 283 -2.96 -12.93 13.85
CA SER A 283 -3.32 -14.20 14.48
C SER A 283 -4.64 -14.75 13.93
N VAL A 284 -4.84 -16.05 14.05
CA VAL A 284 -6.09 -16.73 13.68
C VAL A 284 -7.22 -16.25 14.57
N GLU A 285 -6.97 -16.07 15.85
CA GLU A 285 -7.95 -15.64 16.85
C GLU A 285 -8.53 -14.26 16.52
N ASP A 286 -7.70 -13.31 16.06
CA ASP A 286 -8.19 -11.98 15.66
C ASP A 286 -8.95 -12.04 14.33
N ALA A 287 -8.60 -12.96 13.42
CA ALA A 287 -9.35 -13.20 12.18
C ALA A 287 -10.74 -13.79 12.48
N GLU A 288 -10.83 -14.77 13.35
CA GLU A 288 -12.09 -15.38 13.80
C GLU A 288 -13.00 -14.36 14.53
N ARG A 289 -12.40 -13.48 15.34
CA ARG A 289 -13.14 -12.36 15.95
C ARG A 289 -13.67 -11.39 14.90
N ALA A 290 -12.89 -11.06 13.87
CA ALA A 290 -13.35 -10.21 12.76
C ALA A 290 -14.58 -10.83 12.07
N ILE A 291 -14.57 -12.15 11.83
CA ILE A 291 -15.70 -12.90 11.28
C ILE A 291 -16.93 -12.80 12.22
N SER A 292 -16.74 -13.06 13.51
CA SER A 292 -17.83 -13.03 14.50
C SER A 292 -18.47 -11.65 14.66
N LEU A 293 -17.72 -10.59 14.39
CA LEU A 293 -18.18 -9.20 14.43
C LEU A 293 -18.83 -8.75 13.12
N GLY A 294 -18.96 -9.64 12.11
CA GLY A 294 -19.58 -9.33 10.83
C GLY A 294 -18.78 -8.36 9.96
N LEU A 295 -17.45 -8.42 10.02
CA LEU A 295 -16.58 -7.67 9.14
C LEU A 295 -16.51 -8.34 7.75
N ASP A 296 -16.36 -7.52 6.70
CA ASP A 296 -16.34 -7.99 5.31
C ASP A 296 -14.96 -8.51 4.88
N GLY A 297 -13.89 -8.04 5.50
CA GLY A 297 -12.53 -8.43 5.14
C GLY A 297 -11.49 -8.16 6.22
N ILE A 298 -10.33 -8.77 6.04
CA ILE A 298 -9.14 -8.52 6.86
C ILE A 298 -7.94 -8.23 5.96
N ILE A 299 -7.02 -7.39 6.45
CA ILE A 299 -5.69 -7.21 5.88
C ILE A 299 -4.68 -7.78 6.87
N VAL A 300 -4.10 -8.93 6.52
CA VAL A 300 -2.99 -9.53 7.27
C VAL A 300 -1.78 -8.61 7.14
N SER A 301 -1.32 -8.10 8.27
CA SER A 301 -0.34 -7.01 8.30
C SER A 301 0.39 -6.97 9.63
N ASN A 302 1.67 -6.58 9.60
CA ASN A 302 2.42 -6.15 10.77
C ASN A 302 2.90 -4.69 10.64
N HIS A 303 2.10 -3.88 9.92
CA HIS A 303 2.39 -2.47 9.64
C HIS A 303 3.74 -2.25 8.94
N GLY A 304 4.18 -3.22 8.14
CA GLY A 304 5.47 -3.18 7.46
C GLY A 304 6.67 -3.24 8.41
N GLY A 305 6.55 -3.93 9.55
CA GLY A 305 7.60 -4.04 10.55
C GLY A 305 7.81 -2.77 11.38
N ARG A 306 6.77 -1.95 11.56
CA ARG A 306 6.87 -0.65 12.25
C ARG A 306 6.30 -0.66 13.67
N GLN A 307 5.68 -1.76 14.12
CA GLN A 307 4.98 -1.85 15.41
C GLN A 307 5.60 -2.86 16.36
N LEU A 308 5.73 -4.12 15.98
CA LEU A 308 6.28 -5.19 16.82
C LEU A 308 7.43 -5.88 16.08
N ASP A 309 8.65 -5.64 16.53
CA ASP A 309 9.87 -6.19 15.89
C ASP A 309 10.04 -7.69 16.13
N ALA A 310 9.57 -8.17 17.28
CA ALA A 310 9.60 -9.58 17.69
C ALA A 310 8.45 -10.43 17.10
N GLY A 311 7.56 -9.83 16.29
CA GLY A 311 6.43 -10.52 15.69
C GLY A 311 6.80 -11.43 14.51
N ALA A 312 5.82 -12.24 14.06
CA ALA A 312 5.93 -13.01 12.83
C ALA A 312 5.94 -12.09 11.60
N SER A 313 6.47 -12.57 10.47
CA SER A 313 6.26 -11.91 9.19
C SER A 313 4.79 -12.04 8.74
N ALA A 314 4.32 -11.06 7.96
CA ALA A 314 2.94 -11.08 7.49
C ALA A 314 2.62 -12.31 6.64
N ILE A 315 3.56 -12.79 5.81
CA ILE A 315 3.36 -13.99 5.00
C ILE A 315 3.25 -15.28 5.86
N SER A 316 3.96 -15.34 6.98
CA SER A 316 3.84 -16.45 7.92
C SER A 316 2.45 -16.46 8.60
N SER A 317 1.99 -15.30 9.06
CA SER A 317 0.63 -15.14 9.61
C SER A 317 -0.46 -15.44 8.58
N LEU A 318 -0.27 -15.01 7.32
CA LEU A 318 -1.22 -15.26 6.23
C LEU A 318 -1.50 -16.76 6.06
N ARG A 319 -0.47 -17.59 6.03
CA ARG A 319 -0.63 -19.05 5.83
C ARG A 319 -1.52 -19.68 6.91
N SER A 320 -1.30 -19.30 8.17
CA SER A 320 -2.10 -19.81 9.28
C SER A 320 -3.56 -19.32 9.20
N ILE A 321 -3.76 -18.04 8.89
CA ILE A 321 -5.09 -17.42 8.79
C ILE A 321 -5.87 -18.00 7.60
N VAL A 322 -5.24 -18.16 6.44
CA VAL A 322 -5.87 -18.80 5.27
C VAL A 322 -6.28 -20.24 5.58
N GLY A 323 -5.44 -20.99 6.30
CA GLY A 323 -5.75 -22.36 6.70
C GLY A 323 -7.01 -22.47 7.58
N ALA A 324 -7.28 -21.47 8.42
CA ALA A 324 -8.41 -21.47 9.34
C ALA A 324 -9.67 -20.75 8.79
N CYS A 325 -9.50 -19.65 8.09
CA CYS A 325 -10.58 -18.69 7.79
C CYS A 325 -10.95 -18.57 6.31
N ARG A 326 -10.31 -19.31 5.40
CA ARG A 326 -10.56 -19.22 3.96
C ARG A 326 -12.03 -19.44 3.63
N GLY A 327 -12.59 -18.56 2.79
CA GLY A 327 -13.99 -18.62 2.35
C GLY A 327 -15.02 -18.13 3.39
N GLN A 328 -14.57 -17.71 4.58
CA GLN A 328 -15.43 -17.15 5.63
C GLN A 328 -15.37 -15.62 5.66
N ILE A 329 -14.27 -15.04 5.20
CA ILE A 329 -14.02 -13.60 5.12
C ILE A 329 -13.02 -13.34 4.00
N THR A 330 -13.07 -12.15 3.36
CA THR A 330 -12.07 -11.76 2.37
C THR A 330 -10.71 -11.54 3.04
N ILE A 331 -9.69 -12.27 2.60
CA ILE A 331 -8.34 -12.22 3.18
C ILE A 331 -7.38 -11.50 2.24
N MET A 332 -6.92 -10.35 2.67
CA MET A 332 -5.94 -9.53 1.96
C MET A 332 -4.64 -9.45 2.75
N MET A 333 -3.55 -9.01 2.10
CA MET A 333 -2.25 -8.89 2.77
C MET A 333 -1.53 -7.60 2.39
N ASP A 334 -0.76 -7.05 3.32
CA ASP A 334 0.33 -6.11 3.05
C ASP A 334 1.62 -6.53 3.78
N SER A 335 2.60 -5.67 3.81
CA SER A 335 3.93 -5.84 4.43
C SER A 335 4.93 -6.69 3.64
N GLY A 336 6.07 -6.10 3.35
CA GLY A 336 7.19 -6.76 2.67
C GLY A 336 7.16 -6.73 1.15
N VAL A 337 6.01 -6.52 0.52
CA VAL A 337 5.81 -6.56 -0.94
C VAL A 337 6.51 -5.40 -1.66
N ARG A 338 7.32 -5.71 -2.70
CA ARG A 338 8.11 -4.73 -3.44
C ARG A 338 8.10 -4.93 -4.96
N SER A 339 7.56 -6.04 -5.45
CA SER A 339 7.65 -6.42 -6.87
C SER A 339 6.44 -7.22 -7.32
N GLY A 340 6.26 -7.39 -8.64
CA GLY A 340 5.26 -8.30 -9.21
C GLY A 340 5.42 -9.75 -8.72
N PRO A 341 6.63 -10.33 -8.69
CA PRO A 341 6.86 -11.63 -8.06
C PRO A 341 6.45 -11.71 -6.59
N ASP A 342 6.64 -10.64 -5.80
CA ASP A 342 6.18 -10.62 -4.41
C ASP A 342 4.65 -10.63 -4.32
N ILE A 343 3.94 -9.91 -5.23
CA ILE A 343 2.48 -9.96 -5.34
C ILE A 343 2.02 -11.38 -5.67
N ALA A 344 2.64 -12.03 -6.67
CA ALA A 344 2.32 -13.39 -7.05
C ALA A 344 2.46 -14.38 -5.87
N ARG A 345 3.50 -14.22 -5.04
CA ARG A 345 3.71 -15.04 -3.84
C ARG A 345 2.61 -14.86 -2.80
N THR A 346 2.12 -13.63 -2.58
CA THR A 346 1.01 -13.40 -1.65
C THR A 346 -0.28 -14.06 -2.14
N LEU A 347 -0.59 -13.92 -3.43
CA LEU A 347 -1.77 -14.50 -4.06
C LEU A 347 -1.70 -16.04 -4.04
N ALA A 348 -0.57 -16.62 -4.39
CA ALA A 348 -0.36 -18.08 -4.32
C ALA A 348 -0.49 -18.61 -2.89
N SER A 349 -0.12 -17.82 -1.88
CA SER A 349 -0.28 -18.16 -0.46
C SER A 349 -1.72 -18.00 0.06
N GLY A 350 -2.67 -17.60 -0.81
CA GLY A 350 -4.09 -17.55 -0.50
C GLY A 350 -4.64 -16.17 -0.13
N SER A 351 -3.86 -15.11 -0.30
CA SER A 351 -4.39 -13.73 -0.26
C SER A 351 -5.23 -13.48 -1.52
N GLU A 352 -6.40 -12.88 -1.36
CA GLU A 352 -7.26 -12.51 -2.48
C GLU A 352 -6.83 -11.17 -3.10
N PHE A 353 -6.15 -10.33 -2.33
CA PHE A 353 -5.66 -9.03 -2.79
C PHE A 353 -4.44 -8.56 -1.99
N THR A 354 -3.59 -7.71 -2.59
CA THR A 354 -2.32 -7.29 -1.99
C THR A 354 -2.18 -5.77 -1.94
N PHE A 355 -1.77 -5.20 -0.81
CA PHE A 355 -1.52 -3.77 -0.69
C PHE A 355 -0.04 -3.45 -0.52
N LEU A 356 0.41 -2.36 -1.16
CA LEU A 356 1.80 -1.90 -1.11
C LEU A 356 1.87 -0.44 -0.61
N GLY A 357 2.67 -0.18 0.42
CA GLY A 357 2.91 1.18 0.92
C GLY A 357 4.22 1.77 0.42
N ARG A 358 5.36 1.23 0.89
CA ARG A 358 6.69 1.79 0.60
C ARG A 358 7.02 1.84 -0.88
N ALA A 359 6.59 0.87 -1.69
CA ALA A 359 6.85 0.84 -3.12
C ALA A 359 6.34 2.13 -3.81
N PHE A 360 5.12 2.52 -3.51
CA PHE A 360 4.49 3.72 -4.04
C PHE A 360 5.10 5.01 -3.51
N MET A 361 5.49 5.01 -2.24
CA MET A 361 6.16 6.16 -1.63
C MET A 361 7.58 6.37 -2.18
N TYR A 362 8.31 5.29 -2.49
CA TYR A 362 9.57 5.41 -3.22
C TYR A 362 9.34 5.99 -4.62
N GLY A 363 8.26 5.56 -5.30
CA GLY A 363 7.87 6.09 -6.60
C GLY A 363 7.65 7.61 -6.57
N THR A 364 6.80 8.11 -5.67
CA THR A 364 6.55 9.56 -5.55
C THR A 364 7.79 10.34 -5.12
N ALA A 365 8.56 9.85 -4.17
CA ALA A 365 9.81 10.48 -3.74
C ALA A 365 10.87 10.51 -4.86
N ALA A 366 10.94 9.44 -5.69
CA ALA A 366 11.86 9.32 -6.80
C ALA A 366 11.46 10.16 -8.02
N LEU A 367 10.20 10.10 -8.44
CA LEU A 367 9.76 10.64 -9.75
C LEU A 367 8.72 11.76 -9.64
N GLY A 368 8.27 12.10 -8.43
CA GLY A 368 7.26 13.14 -8.20
C GLY A 368 5.90 12.74 -8.79
N SER A 369 5.30 13.62 -9.60
CA SER A 369 3.97 13.41 -10.17
C SER A 369 3.84 12.16 -11.04
N ARG A 370 4.92 11.65 -11.61
CA ARG A 370 4.94 10.41 -12.42
C ARG A 370 5.13 9.15 -11.57
N GLY A 371 5.38 9.28 -10.27
CA GLY A 371 5.80 8.16 -9.42
C GLY A 371 4.73 7.11 -9.22
N GLY A 372 3.45 7.50 -9.16
CA GLY A 372 2.33 6.58 -9.04
C GLY A 372 2.16 5.71 -10.29
N ASP A 373 1.98 6.34 -11.44
CA ASP A 373 1.81 5.64 -12.74
C ASP A 373 2.99 4.72 -13.04
N HIS A 374 4.20 5.22 -12.82
CA HIS A 374 5.42 4.44 -13.03
C HIS A 374 5.46 3.18 -12.16
N THR A 375 5.14 3.32 -10.87
CA THR A 375 5.16 2.19 -9.93
C THR A 375 4.10 1.15 -10.29
N ILE A 376 2.87 1.58 -10.63
CA ILE A 376 1.82 0.65 -11.08
C ILE A 376 2.24 -0.07 -12.35
N SER A 377 2.80 0.65 -13.32
CA SER A 377 3.21 0.08 -14.62
C SER A 377 4.29 -1.00 -14.46
N ILE A 378 5.33 -0.77 -13.64
CA ILE A 378 6.36 -1.79 -13.41
C ILE A 378 5.81 -3.00 -12.66
N LEU A 379 4.92 -2.81 -11.66
CA LEU A 379 4.31 -3.90 -10.92
C LEU A 379 3.39 -4.75 -11.80
N LYS A 380 2.54 -4.12 -12.63
CA LYS A 380 1.70 -4.82 -13.61
C LYS A 380 2.56 -5.60 -14.61
N THR A 381 3.60 -4.99 -15.18
CA THR A 381 4.51 -5.64 -16.13
C THR A 381 5.21 -6.85 -15.52
N GLN A 382 5.70 -6.71 -14.29
CA GLN A 382 6.36 -7.83 -13.59
C GLN A 382 5.38 -8.95 -13.23
N LEU A 383 4.16 -8.60 -12.78
CA LEU A 383 3.15 -9.60 -12.45
C LEU A 383 2.69 -10.36 -13.68
N GLN A 384 2.46 -9.66 -14.82
CA GLN A 384 2.12 -10.26 -16.09
C GLN A 384 3.17 -11.29 -16.51
N GLN A 385 4.45 -10.92 -16.43
CA GLN A 385 5.54 -11.81 -16.76
C GLN A 385 5.57 -13.06 -15.87
N VAL A 386 5.29 -12.93 -14.57
CA VAL A 386 5.19 -14.10 -13.67
C VAL A 386 4.04 -15.00 -14.07
N MET A 387 2.84 -14.44 -14.31
CA MET A 387 1.67 -15.21 -14.73
C MET A 387 1.94 -16.01 -15.98
N GLU A 388 2.60 -15.42 -16.98
CA GLU A 388 3.00 -16.12 -18.22
C GLU A 388 4.00 -17.23 -17.95
N GLN A 389 4.99 -17.04 -17.09
CA GLN A 389 6.01 -18.06 -16.77
C GLN A 389 5.44 -19.26 -16.02
N ILE A 390 4.42 -19.05 -15.18
CA ILE A 390 3.80 -20.16 -14.45
C ILE A 390 2.54 -20.69 -15.14
N CYS A 391 2.19 -20.17 -16.32
CA CYS A 391 0.97 -20.52 -17.05
C CYS A 391 -0.32 -20.25 -16.23
N CYS A 392 -0.35 -19.12 -15.52
CA CYS A 392 -1.49 -18.68 -14.71
C CYS A 392 -2.36 -17.72 -15.54
N GLU A 393 -3.55 -18.17 -15.95
CA GLU A 393 -4.43 -17.37 -16.80
C GLU A 393 -5.26 -16.35 -15.99
N ARG A 394 -5.62 -16.66 -14.74
CA ARG A 394 -6.46 -15.82 -13.89
C ARG A 394 -5.88 -15.72 -12.48
N VAL A 395 -6.11 -14.59 -11.83
CA VAL A 395 -5.63 -14.34 -10.45
C VAL A 395 -6.11 -15.41 -9.47
N ALA A 396 -7.33 -15.89 -9.61
CA ALA A 396 -7.87 -16.96 -8.75
C ALA A 396 -7.12 -18.32 -8.87
N ASP A 397 -6.30 -18.48 -9.91
CA ASP A 397 -5.56 -19.73 -10.15
C ASP A 397 -4.16 -19.74 -9.47
N PHE A 398 -3.67 -18.59 -8.94
CA PHE A 398 -2.37 -18.52 -8.28
C PHE A 398 -2.12 -19.60 -7.21
N PRO A 399 -3.09 -19.96 -6.33
CA PRO A 399 -2.86 -21.00 -5.32
C PRO A 399 -2.52 -22.37 -5.89
N LYS A 400 -2.84 -22.67 -7.14
CA LYS A 400 -2.49 -23.92 -7.83
C LYS A 400 -0.99 -24.02 -8.16
N HIS A 401 -0.32 -22.87 -8.21
CA HIS A 401 1.10 -22.76 -8.55
C HIS A 401 2.02 -22.63 -7.35
N LEU A 402 1.47 -22.67 -6.12
CA LEU A 402 2.28 -22.69 -4.91
C LEU A 402 3.07 -23.99 -4.84
N ASP A 403 4.40 -23.90 -4.74
CA ASP A 403 5.22 -25.09 -4.47
C ASP A 403 4.95 -25.57 -3.03
N GLN A 404 4.43 -26.80 -2.92
CA GLN A 404 4.14 -27.46 -1.65
C GLN A 404 5.27 -28.40 -1.20
N SER A 405 6.38 -28.42 -1.94
CA SER A 405 7.54 -29.21 -1.56
C SER A 405 8.05 -28.77 -0.18
N PRO A 406 8.33 -29.72 0.75
CA PRO A 406 8.95 -29.33 1.99
C PRO A 406 10.31 -28.70 1.68
N LEU A 407 10.58 -27.51 2.26
CA LEU A 407 11.90 -26.90 2.17
C LEU A 407 12.96 -27.95 2.54
N PRO A 408 14.06 -28.08 1.77
CA PRO A 408 15.14 -28.94 2.18
C PRO A 408 15.59 -28.52 3.57
N CYS A 409 15.61 -29.46 4.51
CA CYS A 409 16.13 -29.22 5.84
C CYS A 409 17.54 -28.67 5.73
N ALA A 410 17.73 -27.40 6.21
CA ALA A 410 19.02 -26.76 6.25
C ALA A 410 19.88 -27.33 7.37
#